data_3bfd07469985bfdc309e4855c761897b
#
_entry.id   3bfd07469985bfdc309e4855c761897b
#
_cell.length_a   1.000
_cell.length_b   1.000
_cell.length_c   1.000
_cell.angle_alpha   90.00
_cell.angle_beta   90.00
_cell.angle_gamma   90.00
#
_symmetry.space_group_name_H-M   'P 1'
#
loop_
_entity.id
_entity.type
_entity.pdbx_description
1 polymer ?
#
loop_
_entity_poly.entity_id
_entity_poly.type
_entity_poly.pdbx_seq_one_letter_code
_entity_poly.pdbx_strand_id
1 'polypeptide(L)'
;FAGNIDLLPESHEELAADFETWKTRGGEDADPLYTAFKHRNADWLEKYCVYMAVKKYFEGESRHDWPADVARYNEHLIDDKRFHNEAELQAYMQYRFDLAWCELMNYAHKKGIEVIGDIPMYVSDDSADAWSEPENFWLSDTGKAIEISGAPPDNFAPEGQVWGNPTFRWDHMKQNGYSWWMDRLRRAFSLYDRVRLDHFLGFHSYFSIPAGKACADGRWLAGPGKDLFQTAYDELGPLNFIAEDLGYLTPGVRAMASTCGFPGMDVLEFSDYDVRCGVHPTPGKILYTSTHDTSTLAGWCTRSFAGGDEPSGVEVAAKLMSDALASDAPLVMMPLQDVLYRVTRAPAL
;
A
#
# COMPACT_ATOMS: atom_id res chain seq x y z
N PHE A 1 22.49 18.28 -3.29
CA PHE A 1 21.11 18.77 -3.32
C PHE A 1 21.14 20.26 -2.99
N ALA A 2 21.33 21.09 -4.00
CA ALA A 2 21.16 22.53 -3.92
C ALA A 2 20.11 22.93 -4.96
N GLY A 3 18.93 22.45 -4.79
CA GLY A 3 17.75 22.89 -5.51
C GLY A 3 16.63 22.82 -4.48
N ASN A 4 16.00 23.94 -4.26
CA ASN A 4 14.91 24.08 -3.30
C ASN A 4 13.88 22.97 -3.52
N ILE A 5 13.87 21.97 -2.64
CA ILE A 5 12.74 21.09 -2.43
C ILE A 5 11.83 21.73 -1.35
N ASP A 6 11.60 23.02 -1.47
CA ASP A 6 10.52 23.71 -0.74
C ASP A 6 9.22 23.60 -1.56
N LEU A 7 8.87 22.35 -1.93
CA LEU A 7 7.82 22.15 -2.94
C LEU A 7 6.43 21.94 -2.34
N LEU A 8 6.34 21.63 -1.04
CA LEU A 8 5.06 21.58 -0.35
C LEU A 8 5.16 22.38 0.94
N PRO A 9 4.15 23.22 1.25
CA PRO A 9 4.00 23.77 2.59
C PRO A 9 4.01 22.63 3.61
N GLU A 10 4.80 22.79 4.67
CA GLU A 10 5.01 21.73 5.66
C GLU A 10 3.79 21.48 6.55
N SER A 11 2.82 22.38 6.57
CA SER A 11 1.64 22.29 7.42
C SER A 11 0.32 22.43 6.66
N HIS A 12 -0.73 21.85 7.22
CA HIS A 12 -2.11 22.04 6.75
C HIS A 12 -2.51 23.52 6.73
N GLU A 13 -2.02 24.32 7.69
CA GLU A 13 -2.32 25.75 7.79
C GLU A 13 -1.71 26.54 6.64
N GLU A 14 -0.49 26.25 6.24
CA GLU A 14 0.18 26.89 5.10
C GLU A 14 -0.51 26.53 3.79
N LEU A 15 -0.90 25.27 3.60
CA LEU A 15 -1.68 24.85 2.42
C LEU A 15 -3.05 25.52 2.38
N ALA A 16 -3.71 25.71 3.52
CA ALA A 16 -4.98 26.42 3.59
C ALA A 16 -4.81 27.92 3.22
N ALA A 17 -3.74 28.57 3.67
CA ALA A 17 -3.43 29.96 3.31
C ALA A 17 -3.10 30.12 1.80
N ASP A 18 -2.38 29.15 1.24
CA ASP A 18 -2.07 29.08 -0.19
C ASP A 18 -3.35 28.87 -1.03
N PHE A 19 -4.24 28.00 -0.58
CA PHE A 19 -5.56 27.78 -1.19
C PHE A 19 -6.40 29.05 -1.23
N GLU A 20 -6.48 29.80 -0.15
CA GLU A 20 -7.22 31.08 -0.13
C GLU A 20 -6.57 32.09 -1.11
N THR A 21 -5.25 32.13 -1.18
CA THR A 21 -4.54 32.97 -2.13
C THR A 21 -4.84 32.55 -3.58
N TRP A 22 -4.82 31.24 -3.86
CA TRP A 22 -5.15 30.69 -5.17
C TRP A 22 -6.60 31.03 -5.58
N LYS A 23 -7.57 30.91 -4.68
CA LYS A 23 -8.97 31.33 -4.92
C LYS A 23 -9.07 32.80 -5.29
N THR A 24 -8.36 33.70 -4.59
CA THR A 24 -8.38 35.13 -4.90
C THR A 24 -7.78 35.46 -6.27
N ARG A 25 -6.96 34.61 -6.85
CA ARG A 25 -6.38 34.72 -8.20
C ARG A 25 -7.24 34.12 -9.31
N GLY A 26 -8.47 33.71 -8.98
CA GLY A 26 -9.41 33.13 -9.92
C GLY A 26 -9.68 31.64 -9.73
N GLY A 27 -8.93 30.98 -8.83
CA GLY A 27 -9.16 29.58 -8.47
C GLY A 27 -9.18 28.64 -9.68
N GLU A 28 -10.15 27.72 -9.70
CA GLU A 28 -10.31 26.74 -10.78
C GLU A 28 -10.47 27.37 -12.18
N ASP A 29 -11.21 28.47 -12.28
CA ASP A 29 -11.46 29.16 -13.56
C ASP A 29 -10.17 29.70 -14.21
N ALA A 30 -9.18 30.01 -13.38
CA ALA A 30 -7.89 30.54 -13.82
C ALA A 30 -6.77 29.49 -13.90
N ASP A 31 -7.05 28.25 -13.48
CA ASP A 31 -6.05 27.17 -13.40
C ASP A 31 -6.45 25.93 -14.23
N PRO A 32 -6.15 25.92 -15.53
CA PRO A 32 -6.49 24.77 -16.39
C PRO A 32 -5.77 23.48 -16.00
N LEU A 33 -4.66 23.55 -15.25
CA LEU A 33 -3.97 22.34 -14.76
C LEU A 33 -4.77 21.71 -13.61
N TYR A 34 -5.38 22.51 -12.76
CA TYR A 34 -6.27 22.02 -11.72
C TYR A 34 -7.51 21.34 -12.31
N THR A 35 -8.16 21.97 -13.28
CA THR A 35 -9.28 21.37 -14.01
C THR A 35 -8.90 20.04 -14.65
N ALA A 36 -7.74 19.97 -15.30
CA ALA A 36 -7.22 18.74 -15.91
C ALA A 36 -6.90 17.66 -14.82
N PHE A 37 -6.38 18.07 -13.66
CA PHE A 37 -6.15 17.18 -12.53
C PHE A 37 -7.45 16.59 -12.02
N LYS A 38 -8.49 17.38 -11.79
CA LYS A 38 -9.83 16.90 -11.37
C LYS A 38 -10.39 15.89 -12.36
N HIS A 39 -10.31 16.18 -13.65
CA HIS A 39 -10.79 15.27 -14.69
C HIS A 39 -10.06 13.91 -14.68
N ARG A 40 -8.75 13.92 -14.54
CA ARG A 40 -7.96 12.68 -14.52
C ARG A 40 -8.21 11.81 -13.30
N ASN A 41 -8.73 12.39 -12.22
CA ASN A 41 -8.91 11.74 -10.91
C ASN A 41 -10.39 11.72 -10.48
N ALA A 42 -11.34 11.88 -11.42
CA ALA A 42 -12.75 12.00 -11.12
C ALA A 42 -13.35 10.73 -10.48
N ASP A 43 -12.75 9.58 -10.70
CA ASP A 43 -13.13 8.28 -10.16
C ASP A 43 -13.02 8.18 -8.63
N TRP A 44 -12.05 8.88 -8.02
CA TRP A 44 -11.78 8.77 -6.58
C TRP A 44 -11.76 10.12 -5.83
N LEU A 45 -11.36 11.20 -6.50
CA LEU A 45 -10.97 12.46 -5.84
C LEU A 45 -12.11 13.08 -5.03
N GLU A 46 -13.30 13.18 -5.63
CA GLU A 46 -14.48 13.78 -4.96
C GLU A 46 -14.86 12.99 -3.71
N LYS A 47 -14.99 11.67 -3.84
CA LYS A 47 -15.35 10.78 -2.74
C LYS A 47 -14.37 10.90 -1.56
N TYR A 48 -13.07 10.93 -1.88
CA TYR A 48 -12.01 11.13 -0.89
C TYR A 48 -12.10 12.50 -0.22
N CYS A 49 -12.25 13.58 -1.00
CA CYS A 49 -12.28 14.94 -0.47
C CYS A 49 -13.50 15.17 0.43
N VAL A 50 -14.66 14.67 0.04
CA VAL A 50 -15.89 14.75 0.87
C VAL A 50 -15.72 13.93 2.14
N TYR A 51 -15.16 12.69 2.06
CA TYR A 51 -14.86 11.89 3.24
C TYR A 51 -13.96 12.64 4.23
N MET A 52 -12.87 13.22 3.75
CA MET A 52 -11.94 13.97 4.58
C MET A 52 -12.57 15.23 5.19
N ALA A 53 -13.45 15.90 4.46
CA ALA A 53 -14.18 17.06 4.95
C ALA A 53 -15.17 16.67 6.07
N VAL A 54 -15.90 15.57 5.89
CA VAL A 54 -16.79 15.03 6.93
C VAL A 54 -15.98 14.58 8.15
N LYS A 55 -14.87 13.87 7.92
CA LYS A 55 -13.95 13.40 8.97
C LYS A 55 -13.43 14.57 9.83
N LYS A 56 -13.02 15.65 9.17
CA LYS A 56 -12.55 16.86 9.84
C LYS A 56 -13.69 17.56 10.61
N TYR A 57 -14.88 17.65 10.04
CA TYR A 57 -16.04 18.28 10.68
C TYR A 57 -16.42 17.57 11.99
N PHE A 58 -16.31 16.24 12.03
CA PHE A 58 -16.52 15.42 13.23
C PHE A 58 -15.23 15.12 14.00
N GLU A 59 -14.23 16.02 13.91
CA GLU A 59 -13.00 16.01 14.72
C GLU A 59 -12.23 14.67 14.69
N GLY A 60 -12.31 13.92 13.57
CA GLY A 60 -11.64 12.65 13.39
C GLY A 60 -12.42 11.43 13.92
N GLU A 61 -13.64 11.61 14.41
CA GLU A 61 -14.49 10.49 14.85
C GLU A 61 -14.64 9.43 13.76
N SER A 62 -14.83 8.18 14.19
CA SER A 62 -15.06 7.07 13.26
C SER A 62 -16.35 7.30 12.45
N ARG A 63 -16.31 6.95 11.16
CA ARG A 63 -17.50 7.01 10.29
C ARG A 63 -18.69 6.22 10.85
N HIS A 64 -18.45 5.26 11.73
CA HIS A 64 -19.48 4.46 12.38
C HIS A 64 -20.29 5.23 13.44
N ASP A 65 -19.76 6.36 13.90
CA ASP A 65 -20.37 7.23 14.90
C ASP A 65 -20.99 8.49 14.26
N TRP A 66 -20.87 8.61 12.93
CA TRP A 66 -21.44 9.74 12.20
C TRP A 66 -22.97 9.70 12.14
N PRO A 67 -23.64 10.86 12.13
CA PRO A 67 -25.09 10.95 11.94
C PRO A 67 -25.56 10.30 10.62
N ALA A 68 -26.81 9.87 10.61
CA ALA A 68 -27.38 9.10 9.49
C ALA A 68 -27.35 9.83 8.15
N ASP A 69 -27.38 11.16 8.13
CA ASP A 69 -27.33 12.00 6.92
C ASP A 69 -25.96 11.97 6.22
N VAL A 70 -24.91 11.57 6.93
CA VAL A 70 -23.52 11.45 6.42
C VAL A 70 -22.91 10.07 6.63
N ALA A 71 -23.64 9.14 7.24
CA ALA A 71 -23.15 7.78 7.51
C ALA A 71 -22.84 6.98 6.23
N ARG A 72 -23.37 7.41 5.09
CA ARG A 72 -23.09 6.88 3.75
C ARG A 72 -22.87 8.01 2.78
N TYR A 73 -21.97 7.79 1.84
CA TYR A 73 -21.75 8.71 0.74
C TYR A 73 -23.02 8.91 -0.09
N ASN A 74 -23.27 10.14 -0.48
CA ASN A 74 -24.18 10.52 -1.54
C ASN A 74 -23.63 11.77 -2.26
N GLU A 75 -23.96 11.91 -3.53
CA GLU A 75 -23.43 12.97 -4.40
C GLU A 75 -23.77 14.41 -3.95
N HIS A 76 -24.78 14.60 -3.11
CA HIS A 76 -25.16 15.94 -2.62
C HIS A 76 -24.25 16.44 -1.47
N LEU A 77 -23.43 15.56 -0.89
CA LEU A 77 -22.52 15.94 0.19
C LEU A 77 -21.44 16.93 -0.25
N ILE A 78 -21.05 16.92 -1.53
CA ILE A 78 -20.08 17.87 -2.07
C ILE A 78 -20.60 19.31 -2.02
N ASP A 79 -21.91 19.52 -2.18
CA ASP A 79 -22.58 20.81 -2.16
C ASP A 79 -23.06 21.22 -0.76
N ASP A 80 -22.92 20.34 0.24
CA ASP A 80 -23.31 20.63 1.62
C ASP A 80 -22.38 21.69 2.21
N LYS A 81 -22.96 22.81 2.64
CA LYS A 81 -22.22 23.96 3.18
C LYS A 81 -21.33 23.63 4.38
N ARG A 82 -21.61 22.54 5.09
CA ARG A 82 -20.78 22.05 6.20
C ARG A 82 -19.43 21.57 5.72
N PHE A 83 -19.35 20.98 4.51
CA PHE A 83 -18.22 20.23 4.02
C PHE A 83 -17.57 20.83 2.78
N HIS A 84 -18.32 21.54 1.95
CA HIS A 84 -17.92 22.03 0.65
C HIS A 84 -16.54 22.73 0.64
N ASN A 85 -16.35 23.74 1.47
CA ASN A 85 -15.09 24.49 1.48
C ASN A 85 -13.88 23.64 1.91
N GLU A 86 -14.09 22.69 2.84
CA GLU A 86 -13.02 21.76 3.24
C GLU A 86 -12.77 20.74 2.15
N ALA A 87 -13.79 20.22 1.47
CA ALA A 87 -13.63 19.30 0.37
C ALA A 87 -12.85 19.94 -0.80
N GLU A 88 -13.12 21.21 -1.12
CA GLU A 88 -12.33 21.97 -2.10
C GLU A 88 -10.87 22.14 -1.66
N LEU A 89 -10.62 22.43 -0.38
CA LEU A 89 -9.25 22.49 0.16
C LEU A 89 -8.56 21.15 0.03
N GLN A 90 -9.23 20.03 0.35
CA GLN A 90 -8.65 18.68 0.19
C GLN A 90 -8.32 18.39 -1.29
N ALA A 91 -9.18 18.77 -2.22
CA ALA A 91 -8.91 18.61 -3.65
C ALA A 91 -7.69 19.45 -4.09
N TYR A 92 -7.58 20.69 -3.61
CA TYR A 92 -6.43 21.54 -3.86
C TYR A 92 -5.13 20.96 -3.27
N MET A 93 -5.18 20.39 -2.07
CA MET A 93 -4.03 19.72 -1.46
C MET A 93 -3.56 18.53 -2.30
N GLN A 94 -4.48 17.71 -2.80
CA GLN A 94 -4.16 16.60 -3.69
C GLN A 94 -3.56 17.09 -5.03
N TYR A 95 -4.03 18.20 -5.57
CA TYR A 95 -3.46 18.83 -6.74
C TYR A 95 -2.02 19.31 -6.50
N ARG A 96 -1.76 19.98 -5.38
CA ARG A 96 -0.41 20.44 -5.01
C ARG A 96 0.55 19.26 -4.86
N PHE A 97 0.07 18.17 -4.25
CA PHE A 97 0.83 16.92 -4.19
C PHE A 97 1.11 16.37 -5.59
N ASP A 98 0.12 16.31 -6.48
CA ASP A 98 0.28 15.79 -7.84
C ASP A 98 1.35 16.57 -8.61
N LEU A 99 1.36 17.90 -8.51
CA LEU A 99 2.38 18.75 -9.13
C LEU A 99 3.79 18.45 -8.60
N ALA A 100 3.94 18.41 -7.26
CA ALA A 100 5.24 18.15 -6.64
C ALA A 100 5.72 16.70 -6.93
N TRP A 101 4.80 15.74 -6.95
CA TRP A 101 5.11 14.37 -7.30
C TRP A 101 5.58 14.23 -8.74
N CYS A 102 4.88 14.86 -9.69
CA CYS A 102 5.30 14.89 -11.10
C CYS A 102 6.70 15.49 -11.26
N GLU A 103 7.02 16.55 -10.53
CA GLU A 103 8.36 17.16 -10.57
C GLU A 103 9.43 16.23 -10.01
N LEU A 104 9.15 15.57 -8.87
CA LEU A 104 10.03 14.58 -8.27
C LEU A 104 10.27 13.39 -9.22
N MET A 105 9.22 12.83 -9.82
CA MET A 105 9.34 11.72 -10.77
C MET A 105 10.16 12.12 -12.00
N ASN A 106 9.92 13.30 -12.55
CA ASN A 106 10.72 13.84 -13.65
C ASN A 106 12.21 13.99 -13.29
N TYR A 107 12.50 14.41 -12.05
CA TYR A 107 13.87 14.49 -11.56
C TYR A 107 14.50 13.11 -11.39
N ALA A 108 13.79 12.15 -10.78
CA ALA A 108 14.24 10.78 -10.61
C ALA A 108 14.56 10.12 -11.97
N HIS A 109 13.64 10.22 -12.93
CA HIS A 109 13.82 9.64 -14.26
C HIS A 109 15.01 10.26 -15.01
N LYS A 110 15.24 11.56 -14.90
CA LYS A 110 16.45 12.21 -15.45
C LYS A 110 17.76 11.68 -14.85
N LYS A 111 17.69 11.08 -13.65
CA LYS A 111 18.82 10.43 -12.98
C LYS A 111 18.88 8.93 -13.24
N GLY A 112 17.97 8.37 -14.03
CA GLY A 112 17.86 6.93 -14.26
C GLY A 112 17.33 6.15 -13.05
N ILE A 113 16.59 6.81 -12.16
CA ILE A 113 15.99 6.23 -10.96
C ILE A 113 14.53 5.91 -11.25
N GLU A 114 14.12 4.66 -11.04
CA GLU A 114 12.72 4.22 -11.00
C GLU A 114 12.21 4.26 -9.57
N VAL A 115 10.94 4.58 -9.40
CA VAL A 115 10.25 4.59 -8.11
C VAL A 115 9.32 3.39 -8.00
N ILE A 116 9.47 2.61 -6.94
CA ILE A 116 8.63 1.45 -6.65
C ILE A 116 7.65 1.84 -5.56
N GLY A 117 6.36 1.77 -5.86
CA GLY A 117 5.29 1.95 -4.89
C GLY A 117 4.91 0.65 -4.22
N ASP A 118 4.18 0.77 -3.11
CA ASP A 118 3.64 -0.37 -2.37
C ASP A 118 2.16 -0.12 -2.10
N ILE A 119 1.29 -1.07 -2.49
CA ILE A 119 -0.14 -0.95 -2.23
C ILE A 119 -0.61 -2.12 -1.38
N PRO A 120 -1.24 -1.85 -0.23
CA PRO A 120 -1.81 -2.90 0.61
C PRO A 120 -2.97 -3.57 -0.11
N MET A 121 -3.17 -4.88 0.13
CA MET A 121 -4.33 -5.58 -0.42
C MET A 121 -5.62 -4.97 0.10
N TYR A 122 -5.72 -4.77 1.40
CA TYR A 122 -6.95 -4.30 2.05
C TYR A 122 -6.93 -2.79 2.31
N VAL A 123 -8.12 -2.25 2.56
CA VAL A 123 -8.33 -0.87 3.03
C VAL A 123 -8.89 -0.87 4.45
N SER A 124 -8.72 0.22 5.17
CA SER A 124 -9.32 0.36 6.49
C SER A 124 -10.85 0.33 6.43
N ASP A 125 -11.48 -0.24 7.45
CA ASP A 125 -12.94 -0.13 7.63
C ASP A 125 -13.36 1.35 7.77
N ASP A 126 -12.57 2.18 8.44
CA ASP A 126 -12.76 3.62 8.51
C ASP A 126 -11.97 4.32 7.39
N SER A 127 -12.46 4.18 6.16
CA SER A 127 -11.85 4.74 4.94
C SER A 127 -12.89 5.34 4.00
N ALA A 128 -12.42 6.21 3.10
CA ALA A 128 -13.24 6.76 2.02
C ALA A 128 -13.81 5.64 1.14
N ASP A 129 -13.03 4.61 0.86
CA ASP A 129 -13.44 3.48 0.02
C ASP A 129 -14.61 2.70 0.61
N ALA A 130 -14.47 2.26 1.88
CA ALA A 130 -15.53 1.52 2.57
C ALA A 130 -16.79 2.36 2.82
N TRP A 131 -16.65 3.69 2.88
CA TRP A 131 -17.76 4.62 3.05
C TRP A 131 -18.48 4.93 1.76
N SER A 132 -17.76 5.14 0.66
CA SER A 132 -18.34 5.56 -0.62
C SER A 132 -18.75 4.42 -1.52
N GLU A 133 -18.11 3.25 -1.40
CA GLU A 133 -18.38 2.06 -2.23
C GLU A 133 -18.57 0.80 -1.36
N PRO A 134 -19.50 0.82 -0.39
CA PRO A 134 -19.68 -0.25 0.58
C PRO A 134 -20.05 -1.61 -0.06
N GLU A 135 -20.60 -1.61 -1.27
CA GLU A 135 -20.96 -2.81 -2.02
C GLU A 135 -19.77 -3.68 -2.39
N ASN A 136 -18.58 -3.11 -2.43
CA ASN A 136 -17.32 -3.84 -2.71
C ASN A 136 -16.82 -4.66 -1.51
N PHE A 137 -17.38 -4.46 -0.33
CA PHE A 137 -16.88 -5.03 0.92
C PHE A 137 -17.97 -5.81 1.66
N TRP A 138 -17.56 -6.75 2.49
CA TRP A 138 -18.47 -7.48 3.39
C TRP A 138 -18.84 -6.61 4.60
N LEU A 139 -19.77 -5.68 4.38
CA LEU A 139 -20.31 -4.77 5.40
C LEU A 139 -21.78 -5.08 5.68
N SER A 140 -22.21 -4.76 6.90
CA SER A 140 -23.61 -4.78 7.32
C SER A 140 -24.38 -3.58 6.75
N ASP A 141 -25.69 -3.59 6.91
CA ASP A 141 -26.54 -2.44 6.53
C ASP A 141 -26.17 -1.15 7.28
N THR A 142 -25.53 -1.27 8.44
CA THR A 142 -25.00 -0.13 9.19
C THR A 142 -23.59 0.28 8.80
N GLY A 143 -23.01 -0.35 7.77
CA GLY A 143 -21.67 -0.06 7.25
C GLY A 143 -20.53 -0.69 8.07
N LYS A 144 -20.78 -1.49 9.11
CA LYS A 144 -19.72 -2.17 9.89
C LYS A 144 -19.30 -3.45 9.19
N ALA A 145 -18.00 -3.74 9.24
CA ALA A 145 -17.47 -4.99 8.70
C ALA A 145 -18.14 -6.21 9.36
N ILE A 146 -18.54 -7.20 8.57
CA ILE A 146 -19.07 -8.50 9.03
C ILE A 146 -18.06 -9.62 8.81
N GLU A 147 -17.14 -9.45 7.87
CA GLU A 147 -16.01 -10.33 7.61
C GLU A 147 -14.74 -9.47 7.53
N ILE A 148 -13.73 -9.81 8.33
CA ILE A 148 -12.47 -9.07 8.42
C ILE A 148 -11.29 -9.95 8.02
N SER A 149 -10.23 -9.31 7.55
CA SER A 149 -8.99 -9.96 7.15
C SER A 149 -8.11 -10.34 8.33
N GLY A 150 -7.26 -11.33 8.11
CA GLY A 150 -6.25 -11.78 9.05
C GLY A 150 -5.38 -12.87 8.45
N ALA A 151 -4.59 -13.52 9.30
CA ALA A 151 -3.80 -14.70 8.97
C ALA A 151 -3.97 -15.77 10.04
N PRO A 152 -4.01 -17.07 9.66
CA PRO A 152 -4.13 -18.15 10.63
C PRO A 152 -2.87 -18.24 11.50
N PRO A 153 -2.95 -18.97 12.64
CA PRO A 153 -1.76 -19.26 13.45
C PRO A 153 -0.63 -19.88 12.65
N ASP A 154 0.58 -19.39 12.87
CA ASP A 154 1.81 -19.91 12.30
C ASP A 154 2.96 -19.88 13.32
N ASN A 155 4.20 -20.19 12.87
CA ASN A 155 5.37 -20.19 13.74
C ASN A 155 5.80 -18.79 14.22
N PHE A 156 5.36 -17.73 13.55
CA PHE A 156 5.68 -16.33 13.88
C PHE A 156 4.59 -15.72 14.76
N ALA A 157 3.33 -16.08 14.53
CA ALA A 157 2.16 -15.62 15.26
C ALA A 157 1.31 -16.83 15.72
N PRO A 158 1.63 -17.46 16.86
CA PRO A 158 0.94 -18.66 17.34
C PRO A 158 -0.57 -18.49 17.58
N GLU A 159 -1.02 -17.27 17.85
CA GLU A 159 -2.45 -16.93 18.00
C GLU A 159 -3.10 -16.52 16.67
N GLY A 160 -2.33 -16.48 15.57
CA GLY A 160 -2.72 -15.88 14.31
C GLY A 160 -2.76 -14.35 14.37
N GLN A 161 -3.23 -13.74 13.30
CA GLN A 161 -3.32 -12.29 13.19
C GLN A 161 -4.74 -11.87 12.80
N VAL A 162 -5.24 -10.81 13.44
CA VAL A 162 -6.51 -10.16 13.11
C VAL A 162 -6.17 -8.75 12.64
N TRP A 163 -6.29 -8.48 11.35
CA TRP A 163 -5.93 -7.17 10.78
C TRP A 163 -7.07 -6.17 10.84
N GLY A 164 -8.32 -6.66 10.86
CA GLY A 164 -9.50 -5.82 11.09
C GLY A 164 -10.05 -5.11 9.85
N ASN A 165 -9.38 -5.21 8.71
CA ASN A 165 -9.86 -4.64 7.45
C ASN A 165 -11.05 -5.45 6.92
N PRO A 166 -12.10 -4.83 6.35
CA PRO A 166 -13.18 -5.56 5.71
C PRO A 166 -12.67 -6.37 4.52
N THR A 167 -13.16 -7.59 4.36
CA THR A 167 -12.84 -8.41 3.20
C THR A 167 -13.70 -8.02 1.99
N PHE A 168 -13.21 -8.31 0.79
CA PHE A 168 -13.86 -7.93 -0.47
C PHE A 168 -15.01 -8.87 -0.86
N ARG A 169 -16.00 -8.32 -1.52
CA ARG A 169 -17.07 -9.08 -2.21
C ARG A 169 -16.63 -9.37 -3.66
N TRP A 170 -15.71 -10.31 -3.80
CA TRP A 170 -15.09 -10.62 -5.09
C TRP A 170 -16.10 -10.99 -6.21
N ASP A 171 -17.22 -11.64 -5.86
CA ASP A 171 -18.25 -11.96 -6.82
C ASP A 171 -18.96 -10.71 -7.36
N HIS A 172 -19.19 -9.71 -6.49
CA HIS A 172 -19.71 -8.41 -6.90
C HIS A 172 -18.71 -7.67 -7.79
N MET A 173 -17.46 -7.57 -7.34
CA MET A 173 -16.39 -6.91 -8.11
C MET A 173 -16.17 -7.58 -9.48
N LYS A 174 -16.27 -8.89 -9.57
CA LYS A 174 -16.18 -9.61 -10.86
C LYS A 174 -17.30 -9.21 -11.81
N GLN A 175 -18.53 -9.02 -11.32
CA GLN A 175 -19.67 -8.64 -12.14
C GLN A 175 -19.55 -7.24 -12.75
N ASN A 176 -18.83 -6.33 -12.08
CA ASN A 176 -18.57 -4.98 -12.57
C ASN A 176 -17.17 -4.81 -13.22
N GLY A 177 -16.49 -5.93 -13.56
CA GLY A 177 -15.16 -5.89 -14.20
C GLY A 177 -14.06 -5.45 -13.26
N TYR A 178 -14.22 -5.63 -11.95
CA TYR A 178 -13.26 -5.18 -10.93
C TYR A 178 -12.96 -3.68 -10.98
N SER A 179 -13.94 -2.85 -11.35
CA SER A 179 -13.76 -1.42 -11.63
C SER A 179 -12.98 -0.68 -10.53
N TRP A 180 -13.32 -0.91 -9.25
CA TRP A 180 -12.60 -0.32 -8.11
C TRP A 180 -11.11 -0.68 -8.11
N TRP A 181 -10.76 -1.95 -8.40
CA TRP A 181 -9.36 -2.38 -8.52
C TRP A 181 -8.67 -1.77 -9.73
N MET A 182 -9.38 -1.64 -10.87
CA MET A 182 -8.84 -1.02 -12.09
C MET A 182 -8.49 0.45 -11.82
N ASP A 183 -9.36 1.19 -11.15
CA ASP A 183 -9.12 2.59 -10.78
C ASP A 183 -7.95 2.72 -9.80
N ARG A 184 -7.89 1.85 -8.79
CA ARG A 184 -6.79 1.80 -7.84
C ARG A 184 -5.45 1.49 -8.51
N LEU A 185 -5.40 0.51 -9.40
CA LEU A 185 -4.20 0.17 -10.15
C LEU A 185 -3.79 1.29 -11.11
N ARG A 186 -4.74 1.87 -11.83
CA ARG A 186 -4.50 3.03 -12.70
C ARG A 186 -3.87 4.18 -11.91
N ARG A 187 -4.39 4.48 -10.72
CA ARG A 187 -3.82 5.50 -9.85
C ARG A 187 -2.42 5.12 -9.39
N ALA A 188 -2.18 3.89 -8.93
CA ALA A 188 -0.86 3.43 -8.49
C ALA A 188 0.19 3.57 -9.61
N PHE A 189 -0.12 3.11 -10.83
CA PHE A 189 0.80 3.23 -11.97
C PHE A 189 0.89 4.64 -12.57
N SER A 190 0.02 5.57 -12.18
CA SER A 190 0.22 7.00 -12.46
C SER A 190 1.24 7.64 -11.52
N LEU A 191 1.52 7.02 -10.38
CA LEU A 191 2.45 7.51 -9.37
C LEU A 191 3.81 6.81 -9.43
N TYR A 192 3.86 5.53 -9.80
CA TYR A 192 5.04 4.68 -9.66
C TYR A 192 5.39 3.95 -10.95
N ASP A 193 6.65 3.63 -11.12
CA ASP A 193 7.15 2.85 -12.27
C ASP A 193 6.90 1.35 -12.10
N ARG A 194 6.92 0.88 -10.84
CA ARG A 194 6.60 -0.49 -10.43
C ARG A 194 5.73 -0.44 -9.17
N VAL A 195 4.97 -1.48 -8.93
CA VAL A 195 4.09 -1.58 -7.76
C VAL A 195 4.26 -2.93 -7.08
N ARG A 196 4.64 -2.91 -5.81
CA ARG A 196 4.57 -4.09 -4.94
C ARG A 196 3.10 -4.30 -4.54
N LEU A 197 2.61 -5.50 -4.79
CA LEU A 197 1.31 -5.94 -4.30
C LEU A 197 1.51 -6.65 -2.97
N ASP A 198 1.11 -5.97 -1.91
CA ASP A 198 1.12 -6.53 -0.57
C ASP A 198 0.15 -7.71 -0.44
N HIS A 199 0.52 -8.70 0.35
CA HIS A 199 -0.28 -9.91 0.59
C HIS A 199 -0.78 -10.58 -0.70
N PHE A 200 0.10 -10.76 -1.70
CA PHE A 200 -0.29 -11.28 -3.02
C PHE A 200 -0.99 -12.64 -2.95
N LEU A 201 -0.65 -13.49 -1.98
CA LEU A 201 -1.33 -14.77 -1.79
C LEU A 201 -2.85 -14.62 -1.61
N GLY A 202 -3.31 -13.50 -1.02
CA GLY A 202 -4.72 -13.21 -0.78
C GLY A 202 -5.55 -13.06 -2.05
N PHE A 203 -4.92 -12.74 -3.20
CA PHE A 203 -5.60 -12.74 -4.49
C PHE A 203 -5.93 -14.17 -4.98
N HIS A 204 -5.21 -15.18 -4.52
CA HIS A 204 -5.56 -16.59 -4.76
C HIS A 204 -6.53 -17.10 -3.69
N SER A 205 -6.16 -16.93 -2.43
CA SER A 205 -6.96 -17.32 -1.27
C SER A 205 -6.61 -16.45 -0.08
N TYR A 206 -7.61 -15.96 0.61
CA TYR A 206 -7.48 -15.08 1.75
C TYR A 206 -8.13 -15.67 2.99
N PHE A 207 -7.62 -15.30 4.16
CA PHE A 207 -8.16 -15.75 5.44
C PHE A 207 -9.18 -14.73 5.95
N SER A 208 -10.42 -15.16 6.09
CA SER A 208 -11.55 -14.35 6.53
C SER A 208 -12.01 -14.76 7.91
N ILE A 209 -12.19 -13.79 8.79
CA ILE A 209 -12.61 -13.97 10.17
C ILE A 209 -13.96 -13.24 10.33
N PRO A 210 -15.02 -13.90 10.87
CA PRO A 210 -16.23 -13.17 11.20
C PRO A 210 -15.95 -12.08 12.23
N ALA A 211 -16.43 -10.86 11.99
CA ALA A 211 -16.12 -9.71 12.84
C ALA A 211 -16.52 -9.97 14.30
N GLY A 212 -15.63 -9.58 15.21
CA GLY A 212 -15.81 -9.82 16.66
C GLY A 212 -15.53 -11.25 17.12
N LYS A 213 -15.05 -12.14 16.25
CA LYS A 213 -14.61 -13.49 16.58
C LYS A 213 -13.09 -13.59 16.69
N ALA A 214 -12.63 -14.69 17.30
CA ALA A 214 -11.20 -14.99 17.38
C ALA A 214 -10.64 -15.43 16.01
N CYS A 215 -9.33 -15.31 15.82
CA CYS A 215 -8.65 -15.80 14.63
C CYS A 215 -8.94 -17.27 14.34
N ALA A 216 -9.07 -18.11 15.38
CA ALA A 216 -9.41 -19.53 15.26
C ALA A 216 -10.78 -19.82 14.60
N ASP A 217 -11.68 -18.85 14.58
CA ASP A 217 -12.99 -18.95 13.91
C ASP A 217 -12.91 -18.59 12.42
N GLY A 218 -11.74 -18.19 11.95
CA GLY A 218 -11.50 -17.80 10.57
C GLY A 218 -11.46 -18.99 9.61
N ARG A 219 -11.55 -18.69 8.32
CA ARG A 219 -11.53 -19.67 7.23
C ARG A 219 -10.86 -19.14 5.98
N TRP A 220 -10.28 -20.04 5.23
CA TRP A 220 -9.77 -19.71 3.89
C TRP A 220 -10.91 -19.60 2.88
N LEU A 221 -10.90 -18.53 2.12
CA LEU A 221 -11.82 -18.27 1.01
C LEU A 221 -11.05 -18.03 -0.27
N ALA A 222 -11.69 -18.29 -1.41
CA ALA A 222 -11.09 -18.05 -2.72
C ALA A 222 -11.04 -16.53 -3.02
N GLY A 223 -9.89 -16.05 -3.47
CA GLY A 223 -9.74 -14.72 -4.04
C GLY A 223 -10.16 -14.64 -5.51
N PRO A 224 -9.95 -13.50 -6.18
CA PRO A 224 -10.34 -13.30 -7.60
C PRO A 224 -9.46 -14.11 -8.56
N GLY A 225 -8.32 -14.59 -8.09
CA GLY A 225 -7.37 -15.34 -8.90
C GLY A 225 -6.77 -14.51 -10.03
N LYS A 226 -6.39 -15.20 -11.10
CA LYS A 226 -5.81 -14.57 -12.29
C LYS A 226 -6.78 -13.66 -13.06
N ASP A 227 -8.09 -13.81 -12.86
CA ASP A 227 -9.10 -13.07 -13.61
C ASP A 227 -8.95 -11.56 -13.41
N LEU A 228 -8.69 -11.12 -12.18
CA LEU A 228 -8.42 -9.71 -11.88
C LEU A 228 -7.20 -9.19 -12.65
N PHE A 229 -6.10 -9.93 -12.65
CA PHE A 229 -4.87 -9.52 -13.33
C PHE A 229 -5.00 -9.57 -14.86
N GLN A 230 -5.81 -10.50 -15.39
CA GLN A 230 -6.14 -10.52 -16.81
C GLN A 230 -6.95 -9.28 -17.20
N THR A 231 -7.96 -8.91 -16.39
CA THR A 231 -8.72 -7.67 -16.61
C THR A 231 -7.81 -6.44 -16.55
N ALA A 232 -6.91 -6.38 -15.57
CA ALA A 232 -5.95 -5.28 -15.45
C ALA A 232 -5.03 -5.20 -16.69
N TYR A 233 -4.55 -6.32 -17.19
CA TYR A 233 -3.75 -6.36 -18.41
C TYR A 233 -4.55 -5.89 -19.65
N ASP A 234 -5.79 -6.34 -19.77
CA ASP A 234 -6.65 -6.01 -20.92
C ASP A 234 -7.04 -4.52 -20.93
N GLU A 235 -7.27 -3.91 -19.76
CA GLU A 235 -7.67 -2.51 -19.66
C GLU A 235 -6.51 -1.52 -19.58
N LEU A 236 -5.44 -1.87 -18.85
CA LEU A 236 -4.36 -0.95 -18.51
C LEU A 236 -3.06 -1.27 -19.26
N GLY A 237 -3.01 -2.40 -19.96
CA GLY A 237 -1.81 -2.89 -20.62
C GLY A 237 -0.82 -3.56 -19.68
N PRO A 238 0.44 -3.80 -20.11
CA PRO A 238 1.46 -4.44 -19.28
C PRO A 238 1.78 -3.62 -18.03
N LEU A 239 1.71 -4.25 -16.87
CA LEU A 239 1.94 -3.64 -15.56
C LEU A 239 3.12 -4.31 -14.85
N ASN A 240 4.01 -3.49 -14.31
CA ASN A 240 5.24 -3.95 -13.63
C ASN A 240 4.96 -4.22 -12.14
N PHE A 241 4.34 -5.36 -11.83
CA PHE A 241 4.11 -5.76 -10.45
C PHE A 241 5.30 -6.50 -9.83
N ILE A 242 5.39 -6.39 -8.51
CA ILE A 242 6.19 -7.23 -7.63
C ILE A 242 5.21 -7.89 -6.67
N ALA A 243 5.21 -9.23 -6.62
CA ALA A 243 4.30 -9.95 -5.74
C ALA A 243 4.95 -10.16 -4.35
N GLU A 244 4.30 -9.72 -3.29
CA GLU A 244 4.66 -10.14 -1.94
C GLU A 244 4.16 -11.59 -1.77
N ASP A 245 5.03 -12.54 -2.04
CA ASP A 245 4.79 -13.98 -2.00
C ASP A 245 5.45 -14.63 -0.77
N LEU A 246 5.30 -14.00 0.38
CA LEU A 246 5.78 -14.53 1.66
C LEU A 246 4.72 -15.37 2.37
N GLY A 247 5.12 -16.14 3.39
CA GLY A 247 4.21 -16.97 4.17
C GLY A 247 3.88 -18.33 3.54
N TYR A 248 2.67 -18.85 3.76
CA TYR A 248 2.29 -20.21 3.34
C TYR A 248 1.89 -20.27 1.86
N LEU A 249 2.86 -20.54 1.01
CA LEU A 249 2.65 -20.64 -0.43
C LEU A 249 2.13 -22.02 -0.84
N THR A 250 0.83 -22.10 -1.11
CA THR A 250 0.26 -23.30 -1.72
C THR A 250 0.71 -23.48 -3.18
N PRO A 251 0.61 -24.70 -3.75
CA PRO A 251 0.86 -24.90 -5.18
C PRO A 251 0.02 -23.99 -6.08
N GLY A 252 -1.22 -23.65 -5.68
CA GLY A 252 -2.09 -22.73 -6.41
C GLY A 252 -1.58 -21.30 -6.44
N VAL A 253 -1.09 -20.78 -5.31
CA VAL A 253 -0.46 -19.43 -5.25
C VAL A 253 0.77 -19.37 -6.15
N ARG A 254 1.66 -20.39 -6.08
CA ARG A 254 2.86 -20.44 -6.93
C ARG A 254 2.51 -20.49 -8.42
N ALA A 255 1.50 -21.29 -8.79
CA ALA A 255 1.01 -21.37 -10.16
C ALA A 255 0.44 -20.04 -10.65
N MET A 256 -0.30 -19.33 -9.79
CA MET A 256 -0.85 -18.00 -10.11
C MET A 256 0.27 -16.98 -10.34
N ALA A 257 1.24 -16.86 -9.41
CA ALA A 257 2.38 -15.96 -9.55
C ALA A 257 3.16 -16.23 -10.84
N SER A 258 3.46 -17.51 -11.12
CA SER A 258 4.13 -17.93 -12.36
C SER A 258 3.33 -17.59 -13.61
N THR A 259 1.99 -17.78 -13.58
CA THR A 259 1.12 -17.47 -14.72
C THR A 259 1.05 -15.97 -14.98
N CYS A 260 1.01 -15.15 -13.92
CA CYS A 260 1.02 -13.68 -14.02
C CYS A 260 2.40 -13.12 -14.41
N GLY A 261 3.47 -13.90 -14.24
CA GLY A 261 4.84 -13.47 -14.55
C GLY A 261 5.40 -12.42 -13.60
N PHE A 262 4.83 -12.27 -12.40
CA PHE A 262 5.28 -11.29 -11.42
C PHE A 262 6.49 -11.85 -10.64
N PRO A 263 7.60 -11.09 -10.53
CA PRO A 263 8.67 -11.45 -9.63
C PRO A 263 8.17 -11.46 -8.19
N GLY A 264 8.53 -12.49 -7.43
CA GLY A 264 8.29 -12.56 -6.00
C GLY A 264 9.45 -11.98 -5.20
N MET A 265 9.37 -12.12 -3.88
CA MET A 265 10.35 -11.64 -2.92
C MET A 265 11.20 -12.82 -2.38
N ASP A 266 12.48 -12.56 -2.21
CA ASP A 266 13.42 -13.45 -1.53
C ASP A 266 14.09 -12.66 -0.39
N VAL A 267 13.63 -12.90 0.85
CA VAL A 267 14.06 -12.12 2.03
C VAL A 267 15.10 -12.92 2.79
N LEU A 268 16.26 -12.33 3.10
CA LEU A 268 17.38 -13.03 3.74
C LEU A 268 16.99 -13.72 5.05
N GLU A 269 16.14 -13.09 5.87
CA GLU A 269 15.68 -13.67 7.14
C GLU A 269 14.87 -14.97 6.96
N PHE A 270 14.22 -15.16 5.81
CA PHE A 270 13.38 -16.33 5.52
C PHE A 270 14.05 -17.35 4.60
N SER A 271 15.28 -17.09 4.20
CA SER A 271 16.05 -17.94 3.30
C SER A 271 17.01 -18.83 4.08
N ASP A 272 17.18 -20.08 3.63
CA ASP A 272 18.12 -21.05 4.23
C ASP A 272 19.58 -20.77 3.80
N TYR A 273 20.00 -19.50 3.83
CA TYR A 273 21.36 -19.14 3.47
C TYR A 273 22.36 -19.53 4.55
N ASP A 274 23.35 -20.35 4.19
CA ASP A 274 24.55 -20.50 5.01
C ASP A 274 25.44 -19.26 4.79
N VAL A 275 25.60 -18.45 5.83
CA VAL A 275 26.43 -17.23 5.81
C VAL A 275 27.86 -17.50 5.28
N ARG A 276 28.32 -18.74 5.40
CA ARG A 276 29.66 -19.16 4.91
C ARG A 276 29.69 -19.42 3.41
N CYS A 277 28.57 -19.75 2.80
CA CYS A 277 28.44 -20.08 1.38
C CYS A 277 28.09 -18.87 0.49
N GLY A 278 27.75 -17.73 1.09
CA GLY A 278 27.30 -16.54 0.38
C GLY A 278 25.79 -16.55 0.08
N VAL A 279 25.32 -15.48 -0.56
CA VAL A 279 23.92 -15.29 -0.91
C VAL A 279 23.66 -15.87 -2.31
N HIS A 280 22.70 -16.78 -2.42
CA HIS A 280 22.28 -17.42 -3.66
C HIS A 280 20.79 -17.14 -3.93
N PRO A 281 20.46 -16.02 -4.60
CA PRO A 281 19.08 -15.61 -4.80
C PRO A 281 18.26 -16.66 -5.57
N THR A 282 17.00 -16.79 -5.20
CA THR A 282 16.04 -17.59 -5.97
C THR A 282 15.87 -16.98 -7.37
N PRO A 283 16.09 -17.74 -8.46
CA PRO A 283 15.96 -17.21 -9.81
C PRO A 283 14.60 -16.53 -10.06
N GLY A 284 14.63 -15.33 -10.63
CA GLY A 284 13.44 -14.57 -10.97
C GLY A 284 12.78 -13.84 -9.81
N LYS A 285 13.32 -13.91 -8.58
CA LYS A 285 12.87 -13.16 -7.44
C LYS A 285 13.73 -11.92 -7.19
N ILE A 286 13.15 -10.94 -6.52
CA ILE A 286 13.85 -9.75 -6.02
C ILE A 286 14.40 -10.08 -4.64
N LEU A 287 15.70 -9.83 -4.44
CA LEU A 287 16.37 -10.09 -3.17
C LEU A 287 16.18 -8.89 -2.23
N TYR A 288 15.74 -9.18 -1.02
CA TYR A 288 15.57 -8.18 0.06
C TYR A 288 16.51 -8.51 1.22
N THR A 289 17.29 -7.53 1.68
CA THR A 289 18.10 -7.71 2.89
C THR A 289 17.21 -7.79 4.13
N SER A 290 16.19 -6.96 4.21
CA SER A 290 15.07 -6.99 5.16
C SER A 290 13.88 -6.22 4.56
N THR A 291 12.74 -6.17 5.27
CA THR A 291 11.56 -5.39 4.88
C THR A 291 11.10 -4.51 6.04
N HIS A 292 10.07 -3.67 5.81
CA HIS A 292 9.45 -2.88 6.89
C HIS A 292 8.65 -3.76 7.87
N ASP A 293 8.31 -5.00 7.50
CA ASP A 293 7.59 -5.98 8.35
C ASP A 293 8.53 -6.91 9.11
N THR A 294 9.84 -6.85 8.84
CA THR A 294 10.83 -7.70 9.46
C THR A 294 11.80 -6.91 10.32
N SER A 295 12.67 -7.61 11.04
CA SER A 295 13.78 -6.96 11.70
C SER A 295 14.75 -6.36 10.69
N THR A 296 15.51 -5.34 11.10
CA THR A 296 16.68 -4.93 10.32
C THR A 296 17.66 -6.11 10.18
N LEU A 297 18.40 -6.16 9.07
CA LEU A 297 19.39 -7.22 8.84
C LEU A 297 20.35 -7.38 10.02
N ALA A 298 20.90 -6.28 10.56
CA ALA A 298 21.77 -6.30 11.71
C ALA A 298 21.08 -6.81 12.98
N GLY A 299 19.80 -6.45 13.20
CA GLY A 299 19.00 -6.93 14.32
C GLY A 299 18.75 -8.43 14.24
N TRP A 300 18.37 -8.93 13.07
CA TRP A 300 18.21 -10.38 12.83
C TRP A 300 19.52 -11.13 13.01
N CYS A 301 20.61 -10.69 12.38
CA CYS A 301 21.92 -11.34 12.50
C CYS A 301 22.40 -11.39 13.97
N THR A 302 22.21 -10.31 14.73
CA THR A 302 22.59 -10.28 16.14
C THR A 302 21.83 -11.31 16.98
N ARG A 303 20.55 -11.54 16.69
CA ARG A 303 19.77 -12.58 17.41
C ARG A 303 20.11 -13.99 16.97
N SER A 304 20.37 -14.20 15.67
CA SER A 304 20.55 -15.51 15.09
C SER A 304 21.97 -16.06 15.26
N PHE A 305 22.99 -15.17 15.34
CA PHE A 305 24.40 -15.52 15.41
C PHE A 305 25.07 -15.06 16.71
N ALA A 306 24.30 -14.73 17.76
CA ALA A 306 24.84 -14.36 19.07
C ALA A 306 25.34 -15.60 19.81
N GLY A 307 26.65 -15.83 19.83
CA GLY A 307 27.28 -16.85 20.68
C GLY A 307 28.64 -17.33 20.21
N GLY A 308 29.65 -17.29 21.06
CA GLY A 308 30.98 -17.88 20.88
C GLY A 308 31.98 -17.00 20.15
N ASP A 309 32.98 -17.63 19.53
CA ASP A 309 34.05 -16.99 18.71
C ASP A 309 33.56 -16.56 17.31
N GLU A 310 32.24 -16.48 17.09
CA GLU A 310 31.64 -16.08 15.82
C GLU A 310 31.72 -14.54 15.64
N PRO A 311 31.83 -14.05 14.41
CA PRO A 311 31.81 -12.62 14.12
C PRO A 311 30.54 -11.96 14.69
N SER A 312 30.63 -10.69 15.10
CA SER A 312 29.48 -9.97 15.63
C SER A 312 28.33 -9.95 14.61
N GLY A 313 27.09 -9.94 15.06
CA GLY A 313 25.93 -9.91 14.15
C GLY A 313 25.99 -8.75 13.14
N VAL A 314 26.65 -7.65 13.49
CA VAL A 314 26.88 -6.51 12.60
C VAL A 314 27.87 -6.87 11.47
N GLU A 315 28.93 -7.61 11.78
CA GLU A 315 29.91 -8.07 10.77
C GLU A 315 29.28 -9.08 9.83
N VAL A 316 28.43 -9.97 10.35
CA VAL A 316 27.63 -10.91 9.54
C VAL A 316 26.69 -10.16 8.61
N ALA A 317 25.98 -9.17 9.11
CA ALA A 317 25.08 -8.33 8.31
C ALA A 317 25.83 -7.59 7.20
N ALA A 318 27.02 -7.02 7.52
CA ALA A 318 27.85 -6.36 6.52
C ALA A 318 28.29 -7.30 5.39
N LYS A 319 28.66 -8.53 5.75
CA LYS A 319 29.01 -9.55 4.78
C LYS A 319 27.82 -9.92 3.91
N LEU A 320 26.66 -10.21 4.49
CA LEU A 320 25.44 -10.56 3.75
C LEU A 320 25.00 -9.44 2.80
N MET A 321 25.10 -8.18 3.19
CA MET A 321 24.83 -7.06 2.28
C MET A 321 25.81 -7.01 1.11
N SER A 322 27.10 -7.21 1.39
CA SER A 322 28.11 -7.25 0.32
C SER A 322 27.85 -8.42 -0.64
N ASP A 323 27.52 -9.59 -0.11
CA ASP A 323 27.21 -10.77 -0.90
C ASP A 323 25.90 -10.57 -1.70
N ALA A 324 24.89 -9.93 -1.12
CA ALA A 324 23.65 -9.59 -1.82
C ALA A 324 23.90 -8.66 -3.01
N LEU A 325 24.72 -7.62 -2.83
CA LEU A 325 25.10 -6.69 -3.91
C LEU A 325 25.96 -7.34 -4.99
N ALA A 326 26.74 -8.36 -4.63
CA ALA A 326 27.59 -9.11 -5.56
C ALA A 326 26.84 -10.29 -6.23
N SER A 327 25.61 -10.57 -5.82
CA SER A 327 24.82 -11.69 -6.32
C SER A 327 24.30 -11.44 -7.74
N ASP A 328 23.74 -12.45 -8.36
CA ASP A 328 23.07 -12.40 -9.67
C ASP A 328 21.56 -12.08 -9.57
N ALA A 329 21.10 -11.57 -8.42
CA ALA A 329 19.73 -11.11 -8.26
C ALA A 329 19.40 -10.00 -9.27
N PRO A 330 18.23 -10.04 -9.94
CA PRO A 330 17.86 -9.02 -10.91
C PRO A 330 17.67 -7.62 -10.27
N LEU A 331 17.36 -7.59 -8.99
CA LEU A 331 17.22 -6.38 -8.17
C LEU A 331 17.49 -6.75 -6.71
N VAL A 332 18.21 -5.88 -6.00
CA VAL A 332 18.44 -5.98 -4.56
C VAL A 332 17.79 -4.80 -3.85
N MET A 333 16.87 -5.08 -2.94
CA MET A 333 16.18 -4.10 -2.12
C MET A 333 16.80 -4.07 -0.72
N MET A 334 17.17 -2.88 -0.27
CA MET A 334 17.76 -2.66 1.05
C MET A 334 17.05 -1.52 1.76
N PRO A 335 16.43 -1.75 2.91
CA PRO A 335 15.96 -0.65 3.77
C PRO A 335 17.10 0.30 4.10
N LEU A 336 16.81 1.60 4.19
CA LEU A 336 17.81 2.61 4.54
C LEU A 336 18.48 2.31 5.89
N GLN A 337 17.74 1.70 6.82
CA GLN A 337 18.24 1.27 8.13
C GLN A 337 19.35 0.24 8.00
N ASP A 338 19.24 -0.70 7.07
CA ASP A 338 20.29 -1.70 6.80
C ASP A 338 21.53 -1.03 6.22
N VAL A 339 21.37 -0.09 5.29
CA VAL A 339 22.48 0.65 4.67
C VAL A 339 23.24 1.48 5.70
N LEU A 340 22.54 2.09 6.65
CA LEU A 340 23.18 2.97 7.66
C LEU A 340 23.86 2.22 8.80
N TYR A 341 23.64 0.93 9.00
CA TYR A 341 24.21 0.05 10.06
C TYR A 341 24.11 0.54 11.50
N ARG A 342 23.66 1.76 11.73
CA ARG A 342 23.76 2.46 13.01
C ARG A 342 22.54 2.26 13.91
N VAL A 343 21.50 1.65 13.44
CA VAL A 343 20.28 1.44 14.21
C VAL A 343 20.19 -0.03 14.63
N THR A 344 20.98 -0.40 15.66
CA THR A 344 20.89 -1.70 16.33
C THR A 344 19.64 -1.86 17.18
N ARG A 345 18.80 -0.83 17.26
CA ARG A 345 17.48 -0.88 17.91
C ARG A 345 16.43 -0.72 16.85
N ALA A 346 15.89 -1.86 16.37
CA ALA A 346 14.56 -1.83 15.79
C ALA A 346 13.61 -1.26 16.88
N PRO A 347 12.70 -0.33 16.55
CA PRO A 347 11.57 -0.09 17.42
C PRO A 347 10.90 -1.45 17.59
N ALA A 348 10.62 -1.85 18.82
CA ALA A 348 9.75 -2.98 19.06
C ALA A 348 8.41 -2.64 18.39
N LEU A 349 8.00 -3.48 17.43
CA LEU A 349 6.65 -3.48 16.92
C LEU A 349 5.70 -3.89 18.04
#